data_3195fd91eb457f27bd810879a0fe349d
#
_entry.id   3195fd91eb457f27bd810879a0fe349d
#
_cell.length_a   1.000
_cell.length_b   1.000
_cell.length_c   1.000
_cell.angle_alpha   90.00
_cell.angle_beta   90.00
_cell.angle_gamma   90.00
#
_symmetry.space_group_name_H-M   'P 1'
#
loop_
_entity.id
_entity.type
_entity.pdbx_description
1 polymer ?
#
loop_
_entity_poly.entity_id
_entity_poly.type
_entity_poly.pdbx_seq_one_letter_code
_entity_poly.pdbx_strand_id
1 'polypeptide(L)'
;MKKLLFPIFIFVLPFFSFSQEVIQRLPQFELKDINGKTIKINELTKDGPVVISFWATWCAPCKKELTAIHDLYPDWQEETNVTLVAVSIDDVKTKAQVPVYVNGKGWDFVVLLDPNGDFKRAMGVNIVPHTFLVDKKGNIVYTHNSYSPGDEEKLYQEILKVK
;
A
#
# COMPACT_ATOMS: atom_id res chain seq x y z
N MET A 1 -13.05 74.68 17.06
CA MET A 1 -12.43 73.42 17.43
C MET A 1 -12.80 72.39 16.38
N LYS A 2 -11.88 72.14 15.41
CA LYS A 2 -12.09 71.19 14.31
C LYS A 2 -11.64 69.80 14.76
N LYS A 3 -12.55 68.83 14.88
CA LYS A 3 -12.23 67.42 15.16
C LYS A 3 -11.71 66.76 13.88
N LEU A 4 -10.43 66.40 13.89
CA LEU A 4 -9.76 65.65 12.83
C LEU A 4 -10.12 64.16 13.02
N LEU A 5 -10.97 63.61 12.11
CA LEU A 5 -11.26 62.19 12.04
C LEU A 5 -10.17 61.54 11.18
N PHE A 6 -9.34 60.73 11.80
CA PHE A 6 -8.38 59.86 11.13
C PHE A 6 -9.07 58.58 10.68
N PRO A 7 -9.06 58.23 9.38
CA PRO A 7 -9.61 56.93 8.94
C PRO A 7 -8.67 55.81 9.32
N ILE A 8 -9.12 54.85 10.13
CA ILE A 8 -8.41 53.62 10.42
C ILE A 8 -8.54 52.71 9.16
N PHE A 9 -7.40 52.57 8.47
CA PHE A 9 -7.27 51.65 7.32
C PHE A 9 -6.99 50.26 7.87
N ILE A 10 -8.03 49.40 7.93
CA ILE A 10 -7.90 47.99 8.33
C ILE A 10 -7.26 47.23 7.17
N PHE A 11 -5.99 46.93 7.31
CA PHE A 11 -5.24 46.11 6.35
C PHE A 11 -5.59 44.62 6.59
N VAL A 12 -6.55 44.07 5.77
CA VAL A 12 -6.90 42.66 5.82
C VAL A 12 -5.84 41.88 5.04
N LEU A 13 -4.90 41.26 5.78
CA LEU A 13 -3.95 40.34 5.17
C LEU A 13 -4.67 39.03 4.80
N PRO A 14 -4.56 38.54 3.54
CA PRO A 14 -5.10 37.25 3.19
C PRO A 14 -4.28 36.15 3.89
N PHE A 15 -4.93 35.40 4.78
CA PHE A 15 -4.37 34.16 5.31
C PHE A 15 -4.35 33.12 4.20
N PHE A 16 -3.18 32.94 3.58
CA PHE A 16 -2.93 31.76 2.75
C PHE A 16 -2.80 30.55 3.68
N SER A 17 -3.87 29.79 3.85
CA SER A 17 -3.81 28.46 4.45
C SER A 17 -3.05 27.52 3.51
N PHE A 18 -1.78 27.30 3.80
CA PHE A 18 -1.03 26.19 3.20
C PHE A 18 -1.60 24.89 3.81
N SER A 19 -2.43 24.18 3.05
CA SER A 19 -2.76 22.79 3.39
C SER A 19 -1.50 21.96 3.18
N GLN A 20 -0.83 21.57 4.27
CA GLN A 20 0.22 20.56 4.19
C GLN A 20 -0.47 19.21 3.92
N GLU A 21 -0.29 18.68 2.73
CA GLU A 21 -0.65 17.32 2.41
C GLU A 21 0.20 16.39 3.28
N VAL A 22 -0.44 15.71 4.24
CA VAL A 22 0.25 14.76 5.12
C VAL A 22 0.56 13.51 4.31
N ILE A 23 1.76 13.44 3.75
CA ILE A 23 2.24 12.26 3.03
C ILE A 23 2.46 11.14 4.06
N GLN A 24 1.61 10.13 4.00
CA GLN A 24 1.77 8.95 4.84
C GLN A 24 2.97 8.13 4.35
N ARG A 25 3.89 7.80 5.26
CA ARG A 25 5.07 6.97 4.95
C ARG A 25 4.89 5.53 5.37
N LEU A 26 5.48 4.64 4.58
CA LEU A 26 5.58 3.23 4.93
C LEU A 26 6.30 3.08 6.27
N PRO A 27 5.68 2.46 7.29
CA PRO A 27 6.34 2.21 8.57
C PRO A 27 7.50 1.23 8.40
N GLN A 28 8.55 1.40 9.22
CA GLN A 28 9.62 0.41 9.24
C GLN A 28 9.13 -0.86 9.91
N PHE A 29 9.20 -1.97 9.18
CA PHE A 29 8.67 -3.24 9.65
C PHE A 29 9.46 -4.43 9.10
N GLU A 30 9.50 -5.51 9.88
CA GLU A 30 10.12 -6.78 9.49
C GLU A 30 9.09 -7.89 9.61
N LEU A 31 8.91 -8.66 8.54
CA LEU A 31 8.04 -9.83 8.51
C LEU A 31 8.80 -11.04 7.99
N LYS A 32 8.30 -12.23 8.27
CA LYS A 32 8.83 -13.47 7.69
C LYS A 32 8.08 -13.79 6.39
N ASP A 33 8.83 -14.25 5.40
CA ASP A 33 8.23 -14.86 4.23
C ASP A 33 7.73 -16.29 4.53
N ILE A 34 7.11 -16.92 3.54
CA ILE A 34 6.59 -18.30 3.64
C ILE A 34 7.71 -19.35 3.87
N ASN A 35 8.97 -19.00 3.64
CA ASN A 35 10.14 -19.86 3.86
C ASN A 35 10.84 -19.57 5.20
N GLY A 36 10.31 -18.62 5.98
CA GLY A 36 10.86 -18.24 7.29
C GLY A 36 11.98 -17.19 7.25
N LYS A 37 12.35 -16.68 6.06
CA LYS A 37 13.33 -15.60 5.91
C LYS A 37 12.73 -14.29 6.37
N THR A 38 13.46 -13.52 7.18
CA THR A 38 13.06 -12.18 7.59
C THR A 38 13.30 -11.17 6.46
N ILE A 39 12.25 -10.42 6.12
CA ILE A 39 12.25 -9.38 5.09
C ILE A 39 11.96 -8.02 5.75
N LYS A 40 12.82 -7.05 5.49
CA LYS A 40 12.61 -5.64 5.86
C LYS A 40 11.83 -4.97 4.75
N ILE A 41 10.59 -4.60 5.03
CA ILE A 41 9.66 -4.10 4.00
C ILE A 41 10.19 -2.83 3.34
N ASN A 42 10.82 -1.94 4.11
CA ASN A 42 11.40 -0.69 3.60
C ASN A 42 12.58 -0.91 2.64
N GLU A 43 13.21 -2.09 2.65
CA GLU A 43 14.28 -2.38 1.70
C GLU A 43 13.76 -2.72 0.30
N LEU A 44 12.50 -3.14 0.20
CA LEU A 44 11.86 -3.49 -1.08
C LEU A 44 11.60 -2.26 -1.97
N THR A 45 11.54 -1.06 -1.39
CA THR A 45 11.32 0.19 -2.16
C THR A 45 12.59 0.71 -2.85
N LYS A 46 13.77 0.11 -2.61
CA LYS A 46 15.05 0.60 -3.15
C LYS A 46 15.15 0.48 -4.67
N ASP A 47 14.57 -0.58 -5.23
CA ASP A 47 14.73 -0.90 -6.65
C ASP A 47 13.57 -0.37 -7.51
N GLY A 48 12.39 -0.17 -6.92
CA GLY A 48 11.20 0.26 -7.65
C GLY A 48 10.04 0.63 -6.73
N PRO A 49 8.88 1.00 -7.29
CA PRO A 49 7.66 1.10 -6.51
C PRO A 49 7.24 -0.26 -5.96
N VAL A 50 6.49 -0.26 -4.85
CA VAL A 50 6.04 -1.48 -4.18
C VAL A 50 4.52 -1.45 -4.06
N VAL A 51 3.86 -2.50 -4.54
CA VAL A 51 2.45 -2.78 -4.25
C VAL A 51 2.39 -3.70 -3.04
N ILE A 52 1.70 -3.28 -1.98
CA ILE A 52 1.47 -4.07 -0.76
C ILE A 52 -0.02 -4.39 -0.68
N SER A 53 -0.40 -5.67 -0.86
CA SER A 53 -1.79 -6.12 -0.72
C SER A 53 -1.95 -7.00 0.52
N PHE A 54 -2.83 -6.58 1.44
CA PHE A 54 -3.21 -7.36 2.61
C PHE A 54 -4.34 -8.34 2.24
N TRP A 55 -4.12 -9.62 2.55
CA TRP A 55 -5.02 -10.70 2.19
C TRP A 55 -5.08 -11.81 3.23
N ALA A 56 -5.94 -12.80 2.99
CA ALA A 56 -5.96 -14.04 3.77
C ALA A 56 -6.47 -15.23 2.93
N THR A 57 -6.13 -16.43 3.33
CA THR A 57 -6.56 -17.66 2.64
C THR A 57 -8.08 -17.84 2.63
N TRP A 58 -8.76 -17.33 3.62
CA TRP A 58 -10.24 -17.34 3.74
C TRP A 58 -10.93 -16.18 3.01
N CYS A 59 -10.16 -15.18 2.49
CA CYS A 59 -10.69 -14.00 1.81
C CYS A 59 -10.88 -14.27 0.29
N ALA A 60 -12.09 -14.55 -0.15
CA ALA A 60 -12.38 -14.84 -1.55
C ALA A 60 -12.08 -13.67 -2.50
N PRO A 61 -12.47 -12.38 -2.21
CA PRO A 61 -12.15 -11.26 -3.09
C PRO A 61 -10.63 -10.98 -3.15
N CYS A 62 -9.88 -11.16 -2.03
CA CYS A 62 -8.42 -11.01 -2.03
C CYS A 62 -7.73 -11.98 -3.00
N LYS A 63 -8.20 -13.22 -3.01
CA LYS A 63 -7.67 -14.26 -3.91
C LYS A 63 -7.94 -13.95 -5.37
N LYS A 64 -9.08 -13.31 -5.67
CA LYS A 64 -9.40 -12.86 -7.03
C LYS A 64 -8.49 -11.72 -7.45
N GLU A 65 -8.31 -10.70 -6.59
CA GLU A 65 -7.39 -9.57 -6.83
C GLU A 65 -5.97 -10.06 -7.11
N LEU A 66 -5.39 -10.85 -6.19
CA LEU A 66 -4.02 -11.33 -6.33
C LEU A 66 -3.83 -12.26 -7.54
N THR A 67 -4.86 -13.02 -7.93
CA THR A 67 -4.80 -13.82 -9.16
C THR A 67 -4.80 -12.93 -10.40
N ALA A 68 -5.68 -11.91 -10.45
CA ALA A 68 -5.72 -10.98 -11.58
C ALA A 68 -4.42 -10.19 -11.73
N ILE A 69 -3.85 -9.74 -10.59
CA ILE A 69 -2.55 -9.05 -10.60
C ILE A 69 -1.43 -10.02 -11.02
N HIS A 70 -1.43 -11.27 -10.51
CA HIS A 70 -0.39 -12.25 -10.86
C HIS A 70 -0.31 -12.51 -12.36
N ASP A 71 -1.45 -12.59 -13.04
CA ASP A 71 -1.51 -12.82 -14.48
C ASP A 71 -0.89 -11.67 -15.30
N LEU A 72 -0.85 -10.45 -14.73
CA LEU A 72 -0.31 -9.24 -15.36
C LEU A 72 1.08 -8.84 -14.80
N TYR A 73 1.48 -9.41 -13.69
CA TYR A 73 2.65 -8.99 -12.93
C TYR A 73 3.97 -9.05 -13.69
N PRO A 74 4.25 -10.07 -14.53
CA PRO A 74 5.48 -10.10 -15.33
C PRO A 74 5.63 -8.87 -16.22
N ASP A 75 4.58 -8.45 -16.91
CA ASP A 75 4.58 -7.27 -17.79
C ASP A 75 4.75 -5.98 -16.97
N TRP A 76 4.06 -5.87 -15.82
CA TRP A 76 4.20 -4.73 -14.93
C TRP A 76 5.62 -4.60 -14.38
N GLN A 77 6.23 -5.72 -14.01
CA GLN A 77 7.60 -5.76 -13.48
C GLN A 77 8.61 -5.38 -14.55
N GLU A 78 8.48 -5.89 -15.78
CA GLU A 78 9.35 -5.55 -16.90
C GLU A 78 9.29 -4.04 -17.20
N GLU A 79 8.09 -3.45 -17.23
CA GLU A 79 7.91 -2.05 -17.59
C GLU A 79 8.27 -1.07 -16.47
N THR A 80 7.97 -1.41 -15.21
CA THR A 80 8.00 -0.45 -14.10
C THR A 80 8.96 -0.80 -12.97
N ASN A 81 9.52 -2.01 -13.00
CA ASN A 81 10.31 -2.59 -11.90
C ASN A 81 9.54 -2.63 -10.57
N VAL A 82 8.21 -2.74 -10.64
CA VAL A 82 7.35 -2.82 -9.45
C VAL A 82 7.56 -4.14 -8.72
N THR A 83 7.57 -4.11 -7.40
CA THR A 83 7.55 -5.31 -6.55
C THR A 83 6.16 -5.51 -5.96
N LEU A 84 5.55 -6.69 -6.20
CA LEU A 84 4.31 -7.09 -5.55
C LEU A 84 4.61 -7.83 -4.24
N VAL A 85 4.02 -7.36 -3.15
CA VAL A 85 4.12 -7.93 -1.80
C VAL A 85 2.73 -8.27 -1.29
N ALA A 86 2.40 -9.54 -1.16
CA ALA A 86 1.16 -10.00 -0.56
C ALA A 86 1.39 -10.31 0.93
N VAL A 87 0.77 -9.54 1.81
CA VAL A 87 0.88 -9.70 3.27
C VAL A 87 -0.33 -10.49 3.79
N SER A 88 -0.10 -11.75 4.17
CA SER A 88 -1.16 -12.57 4.76
C SER A 88 -1.42 -12.17 6.21
N ILE A 89 -2.70 -11.95 6.52
CA ILE A 89 -3.20 -11.74 7.89
C ILE A 89 -3.79 -13.02 8.49
N ASP A 90 -3.52 -14.18 7.90
CA ASP A 90 -3.86 -15.48 8.50
C ASP A 90 -3.21 -15.58 9.87
N ASP A 91 -4.00 -15.86 10.89
CA ASP A 91 -3.55 -15.97 12.28
C ASP A 91 -2.71 -17.25 12.55
N VAL A 92 -2.31 -17.46 13.78
CA VAL A 92 -1.50 -18.62 14.17
C VAL A 92 -2.16 -19.96 13.86
N LYS A 93 -3.50 -20.02 13.71
CA LYS A 93 -4.23 -21.25 13.40
C LYS A 93 -4.27 -21.52 11.89
N THR A 94 -4.33 -20.49 11.08
CA THR A 94 -4.54 -20.59 9.61
C THR A 94 -3.28 -20.33 8.80
N LYS A 95 -2.24 -19.67 9.33
CA LYS A 95 -1.01 -19.30 8.62
C LYS A 95 -0.32 -20.48 7.90
N ALA A 96 -0.46 -21.71 8.40
CA ALA A 96 0.11 -22.89 7.76
C ALA A 96 -0.54 -23.22 6.39
N GLN A 97 -1.72 -22.66 6.11
CA GLN A 97 -2.42 -22.82 4.83
C GLN A 97 -1.84 -21.87 3.76
N VAL A 98 -1.16 -20.78 4.17
CA VAL A 98 -0.65 -19.77 3.23
C VAL A 98 0.33 -20.36 2.23
N PRO A 99 1.45 -21.02 2.62
CA PRO A 99 2.38 -21.59 1.66
C PRO A 99 1.72 -22.67 0.77
N VAL A 100 0.78 -23.43 1.30
CA VAL A 100 0.04 -24.46 0.53
C VAL A 100 -0.77 -23.79 -0.59
N TYR A 101 -1.48 -22.69 -0.25
CA TYR A 101 -2.27 -21.95 -1.22
C TYR A 101 -1.39 -21.26 -2.27
N VAL A 102 -0.35 -20.57 -1.85
CA VAL A 102 0.61 -19.86 -2.72
C VAL A 102 1.26 -20.80 -3.73
N ASN A 103 1.78 -21.94 -3.25
CA ASN A 103 2.40 -22.94 -4.09
C ASN A 103 1.39 -23.58 -5.05
N GLY A 104 0.17 -23.86 -4.57
CA GLY A 104 -0.90 -24.43 -5.40
C GLY A 104 -1.40 -23.48 -6.50
N LYS A 105 -1.19 -22.16 -6.34
CA LYS A 105 -1.48 -21.14 -7.35
C LYS A 105 -0.30 -20.80 -8.25
N GLY A 106 0.91 -21.24 -7.89
CA GLY A 106 2.12 -20.89 -8.62
C GLY A 106 2.49 -19.40 -8.47
N TRP A 107 2.04 -18.73 -7.37
CA TRP A 107 2.37 -17.33 -7.14
C TRP A 107 3.86 -17.18 -6.83
N ASP A 108 4.56 -16.39 -7.61
CA ASP A 108 6.02 -16.17 -7.57
C ASP A 108 6.44 -14.81 -6.99
N PHE A 109 5.47 -13.96 -6.64
CA PHE A 109 5.73 -12.70 -5.96
C PHE A 109 6.03 -12.88 -4.47
N VAL A 110 6.45 -11.80 -3.81
CA VAL A 110 6.81 -11.83 -2.37
C VAL A 110 5.57 -12.05 -1.51
N VAL A 111 5.56 -13.10 -0.69
CA VAL A 111 4.48 -13.37 0.27
C VAL A 111 5.02 -13.35 1.68
N LEU A 112 4.46 -12.45 2.51
CA LEU A 112 4.84 -12.23 3.89
C LEU A 112 3.72 -12.64 4.85
N LEU A 113 4.09 -12.99 6.08
CA LEU A 113 3.18 -13.46 7.11
C LEU A 113 3.09 -12.44 8.25
N ASP A 114 1.88 -11.98 8.57
CA ASP A 114 1.57 -11.09 9.70
C ASP A 114 0.55 -11.75 10.65
N PRO A 115 0.90 -12.90 11.27
CA PRO A 115 -0.06 -13.72 12.03
C PRO A 115 -0.57 -13.04 13.31
N ASN A 116 0.09 -12.01 13.79
CA ASN A 116 -0.34 -11.20 14.94
C ASN A 116 -1.10 -9.94 14.51
N GLY A 117 -1.09 -9.59 13.21
CA GLY A 117 -1.69 -8.38 12.69
C GLY A 117 -0.95 -7.10 13.09
N ASP A 118 0.35 -7.19 13.41
CA ASP A 118 1.12 -6.03 13.86
C ASP A 118 1.33 -5.04 12.72
N PHE A 119 1.74 -5.53 11.56
CA PHE A 119 1.91 -4.68 10.37
C PHE A 119 0.57 -4.21 9.81
N LYS A 120 -0.45 -5.07 9.83
CA LYS A 120 -1.83 -4.71 9.52
C LYS A 120 -2.28 -3.49 10.32
N ARG A 121 -2.05 -3.50 11.66
CA ARG A 121 -2.41 -2.36 12.53
C ARG A 121 -1.58 -1.11 12.22
N ALA A 122 -0.27 -1.26 12.01
CA ALA A 122 0.61 -0.16 11.69
C ALA A 122 0.22 0.55 10.37
N MET A 123 -0.32 -0.21 9.41
CA MET A 123 -0.83 0.30 8.14
C MET A 123 -2.29 0.78 8.20
N GLY A 124 -2.97 0.69 9.34
CA GLY A 124 -4.37 1.11 9.48
C GLY A 124 -5.37 0.24 8.72
N VAL A 125 -5.02 -1.02 8.42
CA VAL A 125 -5.88 -1.93 7.65
C VAL A 125 -6.99 -2.48 8.52
N ASN A 126 -8.25 -2.16 8.19
CA ASN A 126 -9.43 -2.65 8.90
C ASN A 126 -10.09 -3.84 8.18
N ILE A 127 -10.20 -3.78 6.87
CA ILE A 127 -10.80 -4.79 6.01
C ILE A 127 -9.80 -5.26 4.95
N VAL A 128 -10.00 -6.46 4.41
CA VAL A 128 -9.22 -7.01 3.28
C VAL A 128 -10.15 -7.38 2.13
N PRO A 129 -9.69 -7.26 0.86
CA PRO A 129 -8.37 -6.81 0.46
C PRO A 129 -8.17 -5.32 0.73
N HIS A 130 -6.94 -4.96 1.07
CA HIS A 130 -6.50 -3.57 1.17
C HIS A 130 -5.13 -3.44 0.53
N THR A 131 -5.06 -2.66 -0.53
CA THR A 131 -3.87 -2.53 -1.36
C THR A 131 -3.33 -1.11 -1.30
N PHE A 132 -2.02 -1.01 -1.17
CA PHE A 132 -1.26 0.24 -1.12
C PHE A 132 -0.23 0.25 -2.23
N LEU A 133 0.00 1.42 -2.83
CA LEU A 133 1.15 1.67 -3.69
C LEU A 133 2.13 2.59 -2.95
N VAL A 134 3.37 2.17 -2.89
CA VAL A 134 4.47 2.89 -2.23
C VAL A 134 5.51 3.27 -3.27
N ASP A 135 5.92 4.53 -3.30
CA ASP A 135 6.97 5.03 -4.19
C ASP A 135 8.38 4.61 -3.71
N LYS A 136 9.40 4.85 -4.54
CA LYS A 136 10.83 4.59 -4.20
C LYS A 136 11.33 5.35 -2.97
N LYS A 137 10.63 6.40 -2.53
CA LYS A 137 10.98 7.19 -1.35
C LYS A 137 10.31 6.67 -0.08
N GLY A 138 9.46 5.64 -0.20
CA GLY A 138 8.68 5.06 0.88
C GLY A 138 7.42 5.84 1.23
N ASN A 139 6.93 6.69 0.33
CA ASN A 139 5.66 7.39 0.51
C ASN A 139 4.52 6.51 -0.02
N ILE A 140 3.43 6.41 0.75
CA ILE A 140 2.19 5.79 0.29
C ILE A 140 1.50 6.81 -0.61
N VAL A 141 1.40 6.48 -1.90
CA VAL A 141 0.89 7.39 -2.95
C VAL A 141 -0.49 7.00 -3.46
N TYR A 142 -0.92 5.77 -3.20
CA TYR A 142 -2.25 5.28 -3.55
C TYR A 142 -2.70 4.21 -2.56
N THR A 143 -3.99 4.15 -2.29
CA THR A 143 -4.62 3.12 -1.46
C THR A 143 -5.98 2.75 -2.02
N HIS A 144 -6.31 1.47 -1.93
CA HIS A 144 -7.57 0.90 -2.40
C HIS A 144 -8.03 -0.21 -1.48
N ASN A 145 -9.31 -0.23 -1.14
CA ASN A 145 -9.94 -1.30 -0.38
C ASN A 145 -11.09 -1.92 -1.16
N SER A 146 -11.33 -3.21 -0.88
CA SER A 146 -12.22 -4.07 -1.68
C SER A 146 -11.63 -4.37 -3.05
N TYR A 147 -12.26 -5.25 -3.81
CA TYR A 147 -11.85 -5.58 -5.16
C TYR A 147 -13.05 -5.82 -6.06
N SER A 148 -13.02 -5.20 -7.21
CA SER A 148 -13.91 -5.47 -8.34
C SER A 148 -13.06 -5.70 -9.60
N PRO A 149 -13.46 -6.61 -10.52
CA PRO A 149 -12.73 -6.81 -11.77
C PRO A 149 -12.50 -5.49 -12.51
N GLY A 150 -11.26 -5.22 -12.91
CA GLY A 150 -10.81 -3.97 -13.52
C GLY A 150 -10.11 -2.99 -12.56
N ASP A 151 -10.10 -3.27 -11.25
CA ASP A 151 -9.36 -2.43 -10.31
C ASP A 151 -7.85 -2.64 -10.45
N GLU A 152 -7.41 -3.81 -10.93
CA GLU A 152 -6.02 -4.10 -11.30
C GLU A 152 -5.51 -3.15 -12.38
N GLU A 153 -6.32 -2.80 -13.37
CA GLU A 153 -5.94 -1.83 -14.40
C GLU A 153 -5.77 -0.42 -13.82
N LYS A 154 -6.65 -0.02 -12.90
CA LYS A 154 -6.53 1.28 -12.20
C LYS A 154 -5.24 1.33 -11.38
N LEU A 155 -4.93 0.24 -10.67
CA LEU A 155 -3.68 0.12 -9.92
C LEU A 155 -2.46 0.27 -10.84
N TYR A 156 -2.49 -0.37 -12.00
CA TYR A 156 -1.42 -0.25 -12.99
C TYR A 156 -1.21 1.18 -13.45
N GLN A 157 -2.29 1.92 -13.75
CA GLN A 157 -2.20 3.33 -14.11
C GLN A 157 -1.58 4.20 -12.99
N GLU A 158 -1.79 3.85 -11.73
CA GLU A 158 -1.13 4.54 -10.61
C GLU A 158 0.36 4.17 -10.52
N ILE A 159 0.72 2.90 -10.77
CA ILE A 159 2.14 2.45 -10.81
C ILE A 159 2.92 3.22 -11.87
N LEU A 160 2.33 3.42 -13.06
CA LEU A 160 2.97 4.17 -14.16
C LEU A 160 3.32 5.62 -13.79
N LYS A 161 2.61 6.24 -12.84
CA LYS A 161 2.87 7.62 -12.40
C LYS A 161 4.10 7.74 -11.49
N VAL A 162 4.55 6.63 -10.89
CA VAL A 162 5.61 6.62 -9.86
C VAL A 162 6.81 5.73 -10.18
N LYS A 163 6.86 5.18 -11.41
CA LYS A 163 7.96 4.34 -11.91
C LYS A 163 9.29 5.10 -12.09
#